data_89d0b1f032cf581de82194ca4e6cdea6
#
_entry.id   89d0b1f032cf581de82194ca4e6cdea6
#
_cell.length_a   1.000
_cell.length_b   1.000
_cell.length_c   1.000
_cell.angle_alpha   90.00
_cell.angle_beta   90.00
_cell.angle_gamma   90.00
#
_symmetry.space_group_name_H-M   'P 1'
#
loop_
_entity.id
_entity.type
_entity.pdbx_description
1 polymer ?
#
loop_
_entity_poly.entity_id
_entity_poly.type
_entity_poly.pdbx_seq_one_letter_code
_entity_poly.pdbx_strand_id
1 'polypeptide(L)'
;MATPATGTASDDTAPGRGGRLPRSARRKQLMAAAQEVFVAQGYHAAAMDDIADRAGVSKPVLYQHFPGKLELYLALLDKHTTELVDGLRAAMAVTTDNRERVHNAVVAYFDFVDGTNADVQGAFRLVFETDLRNDPQVRDRLAAVSRLCMQAVADTIAADTGLPRDQVEILSVAVTGTSEVAARWWLEKKDVLDKADAIRLIEGLVWRGISNFPLVGGDDTR
;
A
#
# COMPACT_ATOMS: atom_id res chain seq x y z
N MET A 1 -49.51 42.70 -45.90
CA MET A 1 -49.09 43.05 -44.57
C MET A 1 -49.45 41.86 -43.66
N ALA A 2 -48.50 41.05 -43.32
CA ALA A 2 -48.67 39.90 -42.45
C ALA A 2 -47.50 39.86 -41.47
N THR A 3 -47.78 39.98 -40.19
CA THR A 3 -46.82 39.92 -39.09
C THR A 3 -46.56 38.44 -38.73
N PRO A 4 -45.29 38.05 -38.51
CA PRO A 4 -45.02 36.70 -38.04
C PRO A 4 -45.04 36.64 -36.51
N ALA A 5 -45.63 35.59 -35.97
CA ALA A 5 -45.69 35.24 -34.57
C ALA A 5 -44.35 34.67 -34.10
N THR A 6 -43.88 35.22 -32.98
CA THR A 6 -42.71 34.76 -32.23
C THR A 6 -43.08 33.50 -31.43
N GLY A 7 -42.46 32.36 -31.79
CA GLY A 7 -42.48 31.13 -30.97
C GLY A 7 -41.35 31.13 -29.97
N THR A 8 -41.69 31.21 -28.71
CA THR A 8 -40.76 30.99 -27.59
C THR A 8 -40.51 29.47 -27.44
N ALA A 9 -39.29 29.04 -27.78
CA ALA A 9 -38.80 27.70 -27.46
C ALA A 9 -38.45 27.67 -25.95
N SER A 10 -39.19 26.89 -25.21
CA SER A 10 -38.85 26.55 -23.83
C SER A 10 -37.69 25.56 -23.84
N ASP A 11 -36.56 26.01 -23.40
CA ASP A 11 -35.36 25.18 -23.15
C ASP A 11 -35.61 24.40 -21.84
N ASP A 12 -36.10 23.18 -21.95
CA ASP A 12 -36.32 22.23 -20.85
C ASP A 12 -35.06 21.41 -20.66
N THR A 13 -34.02 22.07 -20.06
CA THR A 13 -32.78 21.38 -19.63
C THR A 13 -33.09 20.63 -18.34
N ALA A 14 -33.60 19.41 -18.48
CA ALA A 14 -33.71 18.48 -17.35
C ALA A 14 -32.32 18.19 -16.78
N PRO A 15 -32.13 18.25 -15.42
CA PRO A 15 -30.86 17.91 -14.82
C PRO A 15 -30.53 16.44 -15.08
N GLY A 16 -29.37 16.22 -15.70
CA GLY A 16 -28.88 14.91 -16.08
C GLY A 16 -28.94 13.93 -14.90
N ARG A 17 -29.66 12.82 -15.07
CA ARG A 17 -29.65 11.66 -14.20
C ARG A 17 -28.19 11.24 -14.01
N GLY A 18 -27.65 11.45 -12.80
CA GLY A 18 -26.31 10.98 -12.40
C GLY A 18 -26.15 9.51 -12.76
N GLY A 19 -25.31 9.25 -13.76
CA GLY A 19 -25.10 7.92 -14.30
C GLY A 19 -24.66 6.97 -13.17
N ARG A 20 -25.33 5.81 -13.08
CA ARG A 20 -24.98 4.76 -12.11
C ARG A 20 -23.50 4.42 -12.28
N LEU A 21 -22.69 4.69 -11.26
CA LEU A 21 -21.26 4.38 -11.27
C LEU A 21 -21.01 2.92 -11.67
N PRO A 22 -20.01 2.63 -12.50
CA PRO A 22 -19.59 1.27 -12.79
C PRO A 22 -19.30 0.50 -11.50
N ARG A 23 -19.56 -0.82 -11.51
CA ARG A 23 -19.38 -1.67 -10.31
C ARG A 23 -17.99 -1.55 -9.69
N SER A 24 -16.94 -1.47 -10.51
CA SER A 24 -15.56 -1.31 -10.05
C SER A 24 -15.32 0.06 -9.39
N ALA A 25 -15.85 1.14 -9.96
CA ALA A 25 -15.76 2.47 -9.38
C ALA A 25 -16.51 2.57 -8.04
N ARG A 26 -17.71 1.96 -7.97
CA ARG A 26 -18.48 1.87 -6.71
C ARG A 26 -17.69 1.08 -5.65
N ARG A 27 -17.08 -0.04 -6.02
CA ARG A 27 -16.26 -0.83 -5.10
C ARG A 27 -15.08 -0.01 -4.53
N LYS A 28 -14.38 0.75 -5.39
CA LYS A 28 -13.30 1.66 -4.94
C LYS A 28 -13.81 2.73 -3.98
N GLN A 29 -14.95 3.35 -4.27
CA GLN A 29 -15.58 4.35 -3.39
C GLN A 29 -15.90 3.76 -2.00
N LEU A 30 -16.48 2.56 -1.95
CA LEU A 30 -16.80 1.87 -0.70
C LEU A 30 -15.55 1.53 0.11
N MET A 31 -14.50 1.07 -0.55
CA MET A 31 -13.22 0.77 0.09
C MET A 31 -12.55 2.05 0.66
N ALA A 32 -12.59 3.17 -0.06
CA ALA A 32 -12.05 4.42 0.43
C ALA A 32 -12.79 4.90 1.70
N ALA A 33 -14.13 4.89 1.69
CA ALA A 33 -14.93 5.24 2.86
C ALA A 33 -14.67 4.30 4.05
N ALA A 34 -14.54 3.00 3.79
CA ALA A 34 -14.24 2.01 4.82
C ALA A 34 -12.84 2.25 5.44
N GLN A 35 -11.85 2.58 4.62
CA GLN A 35 -10.51 2.91 5.09
C GLN A 35 -10.55 4.08 6.07
N GLU A 36 -11.23 5.16 5.73
CA GLU A 36 -11.36 6.33 6.60
C GLU A 36 -12.02 5.97 7.95
N VAL A 37 -13.11 5.18 7.91
CA VAL A 37 -13.81 4.75 9.13
C VAL A 37 -12.94 3.83 9.98
N PHE A 38 -12.29 2.83 9.39
CA PHE A 38 -11.42 1.91 10.13
C PHE A 38 -10.19 2.60 10.71
N VAL A 39 -9.60 3.56 10.00
CA VAL A 39 -8.45 4.33 10.50
C VAL A 39 -8.86 5.22 11.67
N ALA A 40 -10.06 5.83 11.61
CA ALA A 40 -10.53 6.76 12.63
C ALA A 40 -11.02 6.05 13.90
N GLN A 41 -11.73 4.91 13.76
CA GLN A 41 -12.45 4.27 14.86
C GLN A 41 -11.84 2.91 15.28
N GLY A 42 -10.95 2.32 14.46
CA GLY A 42 -10.53 0.93 14.59
C GLY A 42 -11.58 -0.05 14.05
N TYR A 43 -11.16 -1.31 13.85
CA TYR A 43 -12.07 -2.32 13.28
C TYR A 43 -13.28 -2.61 14.17
N HIS A 44 -13.09 -2.76 15.48
CA HIS A 44 -14.17 -3.22 16.36
C HIS A 44 -15.29 -2.19 16.50
N ALA A 45 -14.95 -0.91 16.67
CA ALA A 45 -15.93 0.16 16.82
C ALA A 45 -16.62 0.56 15.51
N ALA A 46 -15.96 0.39 14.37
CA ALA A 46 -16.51 0.72 13.06
C ALA A 46 -17.76 -0.11 12.75
N ALA A 47 -18.84 0.55 12.28
CA ALA A 47 -20.06 -0.10 11.84
C ALA A 47 -20.20 -0.03 10.31
N MET A 48 -20.86 -1.04 9.70
CA MET A 48 -21.19 -1.02 8.27
C MET A 48 -22.10 0.18 7.91
N ASP A 49 -22.88 0.66 8.87
CA ASP A 49 -23.73 1.82 8.72
C ASP A 49 -22.92 3.10 8.54
N ASP A 50 -21.91 3.31 9.37
CA ASP A 50 -21.00 4.46 9.27
C ASP A 50 -20.27 4.48 7.93
N ILE A 51 -19.89 3.30 7.44
CA ILE A 51 -19.24 3.15 6.13
C ILE A 51 -20.20 3.48 4.99
N ALA A 52 -21.46 3.04 5.06
CA ALA A 52 -22.47 3.37 4.05
C ALA A 52 -22.74 4.88 4.02
N ASP A 53 -22.92 5.51 5.18
CA ASP A 53 -23.13 6.93 5.32
C ASP A 53 -21.91 7.72 4.80
N ARG A 54 -20.69 7.31 5.18
CA ARG A 54 -19.47 7.93 4.70
C ARG A 54 -19.29 7.82 3.18
N ALA A 55 -19.71 6.70 2.60
CA ALA A 55 -19.68 6.48 1.16
C ALA A 55 -20.83 7.18 0.40
N GLY A 56 -21.84 7.72 1.10
CA GLY A 56 -23.03 8.32 0.50
C GLY A 56 -23.88 7.30 -0.26
N VAL A 57 -24.00 6.07 0.27
CA VAL A 57 -24.79 4.99 -0.34
C VAL A 57 -25.77 4.38 0.65
N SER A 58 -26.81 3.70 0.16
CA SER A 58 -27.67 2.91 1.03
C SER A 58 -27.00 1.60 1.50
N LYS A 59 -27.36 1.12 2.70
CA LYS A 59 -26.88 -0.15 3.26
C LYS A 59 -26.99 -1.34 2.26
N PRO A 60 -28.13 -1.55 1.55
CA PRO A 60 -28.21 -2.62 0.57
C PRO A 60 -27.15 -2.54 -0.53
N VAL A 61 -26.76 -1.33 -0.96
CA VAL A 61 -25.70 -1.14 -1.96
C VAL A 61 -24.35 -1.57 -1.41
N LEU A 62 -24.03 -1.20 -0.16
CA LEU A 62 -22.79 -1.67 0.50
C LEU A 62 -22.76 -3.20 0.59
N TYR A 63 -23.82 -3.83 1.07
CA TYR A 63 -23.91 -5.29 1.24
C TYR A 63 -23.89 -6.06 -0.10
N GLN A 64 -24.32 -5.46 -1.22
CA GLN A 64 -24.16 -6.04 -2.56
C GLN A 64 -22.69 -6.17 -3.00
N HIS A 65 -21.81 -5.34 -2.46
CA HIS A 65 -20.37 -5.35 -2.77
C HIS A 65 -19.54 -6.10 -1.74
N PHE A 66 -19.94 -6.04 -0.49
CA PHE A 66 -19.23 -6.64 0.64
C PHE A 66 -20.24 -7.23 1.61
N PRO A 67 -20.33 -8.57 1.71
CA PRO A 67 -21.35 -9.23 2.53
C PRO A 67 -21.19 -8.95 4.03
N GLY A 68 -20.01 -8.49 4.47
CA GLY A 68 -19.77 -8.15 5.85
C GLY A 68 -18.57 -7.25 6.07
N LYS A 69 -18.37 -6.86 7.33
CA LYS A 69 -17.30 -5.96 7.75
C LYS A 69 -15.92 -6.61 7.57
N LEU A 70 -15.82 -7.91 7.84
CA LEU A 70 -14.56 -8.65 7.69
C LEU A 70 -14.14 -8.73 6.23
N GLU A 71 -15.05 -9.06 5.30
CA GLU A 71 -14.75 -9.14 3.86
C GLU A 71 -14.32 -7.80 3.30
N LEU A 72 -14.91 -6.71 3.78
CA LEU A 72 -14.50 -5.35 3.40
C LEU A 72 -13.12 -5.02 3.93
N TYR A 73 -12.84 -5.37 5.19
CA TYR A 73 -11.53 -5.18 5.80
C TYR A 73 -10.44 -6.00 5.09
N LEU A 74 -10.72 -7.28 4.79
CA LEU A 74 -9.80 -8.15 4.05
C LEU A 74 -9.51 -7.63 2.64
N ALA A 75 -10.53 -7.06 1.97
CA ALA A 75 -10.32 -6.45 0.65
C ALA A 75 -9.43 -5.20 0.71
N LEU A 76 -9.51 -4.39 1.78
CA LEU A 76 -8.60 -3.29 2.03
C LEU A 76 -7.18 -3.78 2.31
N LEU A 77 -7.06 -4.81 3.14
CA LEU A 77 -5.79 -5.43 3.45
C LEU A 77 -5.11 -5.96 2.18
N ASP A 78 -5.85 -6.71 1.34
CA ASP A 78 -5.36 -7.23 0.06
C ASP A 78 -4.92 -6.10 -0.89
N LYS A 79 -5.67 -4.99 -0.95
CA LYS A 79 -5.31 -3.80 -1.76
C LYS A 79 -3.97 -3.22 -1.31
N HIS A 80 -3.84 -2.88 -0.03
CA HIS A 80 -2.65 -2.20 0.48
C HIS A 80 -1.41 -3.08 0.50
N THR A 81 -1.59 -4.39 0.70
CA THR A 81 -0.49 -5.34 0.61
C THR A 81 0.01 -5.48 -0.83
N THR A 82 -0.89 -5.49 -1.81
CA THR A 82 -0.51 -5.47 -3.23
C THR A 82 0.24 -4.18 -3.56
N GLU A 83 -0.27 -3.03 -3.14
CA GLU A 83 0.37 -1.73 -3.36
C GLU A 83 1.79 -1.66 -2.76
N LEU A 84 1.99 -2.20 -1.55
CA LEU A 84 3.32 -2.26 -0.93
C LEU A 84 4.29 -3.13 -1.74
N VAL A 85 3.89 -4.34 -2.09
CA VAL A 85 4.74 -5.29 -2.83
C VAL A 85 5.07 -4.78 -4.23
N ASP A 86 4.07 -4.27 -4.95
CA ASP A 86 4.26 -3.73 -6.29
C ASP A 86 5.09 -2.44 -6.27
N GLY A 87 4.88 -1.57 -5.28
CA GLY A 87 5.68 -0.37 -5.06
C GLY A 87 7.15 -0.71 -4.78
N LEU A 88 7.42 -1.71 -3.94
CA LEU A 88 8.76 -2.19 -3.64
C LEU A 88 9.46 -2.75 -4.89
N ARG A 89 8.77 -3.59 -5.67
CA ARG A 89 9.30 -4.12 -6.93
C ARG A 89 9.60 -3.02 -7.95
N ALA A 90 8.64 -2.10 -8.13
CA ALA A 90 8.81 -0.97 -9.05
C ALA A 90 9.98 -0.08 -8.64
N ALA A 91 10.13 0.23 -7.36
CA ALA A 91 11.22 1.04 -6.83
C ALA A 91 12.61 0.42 -7.09
N MET A 92 12.74 -0.89 -6.92
CA MET A 92 14.00 -1.60 -7.23
C MET A 92 14.25 -1.75 -8.74
N ALA A 93 13.21 -1.79 -9.58
CA ALA A 93 13.34 -1.98 -11.02
C ALA A 93 13.76 -0.70 -11.79
N VAL A 94 13.72 0.48 -11.16
CA VAL A 94 14.07 1.77 -11.79
C VAL A 94 15.55 1.84 -12.19
N THR A 95 16.41 1.12 -11.49
CA THR A 95 17.88 1.19 -11.65
C THR A 95 18.50 -0.20 -11.67
N THR A 96 19.70 -0.31 -12.21
CA THR A 96 20.55 -1.50 -12.11
C THR A 96 21.68 -1.33 -11.07
N ASP A 97 21.83 -0.14 -10.50
CA ASP A 97 22.77 0.12 -9.41
C ASP A 97 22.22 -0.42 -8.09
N ASN A 98 22.96 -1.35 -7.46
CA ASN A 98 22.49 -2.04 -6.26
C ASN A 98 22.38 -1.12 -5.04
N ARG A 99 23.21 -0.07 -4.96
CA ARG A 99 23.10 0.91 -3.90
C ARG A 99 21.83 1.73 -4.04
N GLU A 100 21.50 2.15 -5.28
CA GLU A 100 20.24 2.85 -5.56
C GLU A 100 19.03 1.94 -5.32
N ARG A 101 19.12 0.64 -5.65
CA ARG A 101 18.06 -0.34 -5.34
C ARG A 101 17.80 -0.44 -3.85
N VAL A 102 18.85 -0.52 -3.03
CA VAL A 102 18.72 -0.52 -1.57
C VAL A 102 18.08 0.78 -1.07
N HIS A 103 18.56 1.93 -1.56
CA HIS A 103 17.96 3.23 -1.25
C HIS A 103 16.46 3.25 -1.58
N ASN A 104 16.11 2.91 -2.81
CA ASN A 104 14.74 2.94 -3.31
C ASN A 104 13.82 1.96 -2.54
N ALA A 105 14.32 0.79 -2.16
CA ALA A 105 13.58 -0.17 -1.34
C ALA A 105 13.29 0.37 0.07
N VAL A 106 14.28 0.98 0.71
CA VAL A 106 14.11 1.62 2.02
C VAL A 106 13.11 2.77 1.93
N VAL A 107 13.26 3.65 0.92
CA VAL A 107 12.33 4.75 0.66
C VAL A 107 10.90 4.24 0.50
N ALA A 108 10.69 3.18 -0.31
CA ALA A 108 9.37 2.61 -0.54
C ALA A 108 8.69 2.14 0.75
N TYR A 109 9.44 1.54 1.68
CA TYR A 109 8.92 1.17 3.00
C TYR A 109 8.54 2.38 3.84
N PHE A 110 9.40 3.40 3.92
CA PHE A 110 9.12 4.62 4.68
C PHE A 110 7.95 5.41 4.10
N ASP A 111 7.82 5.47 2.78
CA ASP A 111 6.70 6.13 2.10
C ASP A 111 5.38 5.42 2.37
N PHE A 112 5.38 4.08 2.37
CA PHE A 112 4.21 3.29 2.73
C PHE A 112 3.80 3.51 4.18
N VAL A 113 4.75 3.51 5.11
CA VAL A 113 4.52 3.72 6.55
C VAL A 113 4.00 5.13 6.82
N ASP A 114 4.60 6.15 6.19
CA ASP A 114 4.23 7.56 6.37
C ASP A 114 2.88 7.92 5.72
N GLY A 115 2.42 7.11 4.77
CA GLY A 115 1.19 7.37 4.03
C GLY A 115 1.28 8.64 3.18
N THR A 116 2.46 8.91 2.59
CA THR A 116 2.73 10.11 1.77
C THR A 116 1.85 10.17 0.52
N ASN A 117 1.37 9.02 0.04
CA ASN A 117 0.33 8.95 -0.99
C ASN A 117 -1.06 9.04 -0.34
N ALA A 118 -1.90 9.96 -0.80
CA ALA A 118 -3.27 10.12 -0.30
C ALA A 118 -4.10 8.83 -0.32
N ASP A 119 -3.83 7.94 -1.31
CA ASP A 119 -4.47 6.62 -1.42
C ASP A 119 -3.98 5.61 -0.38
N VAL A 120 -2.82 5.86 0.26
CA VAL A 120 -2.16 4.95 1.22
C VAL A 120 -2.24 5.48 2.65
N GLN A 121 -2.79 6.70 2.85
CA GLN A 121 -2.90 7.28 4.18
C GLN A 121 -3.67 6.34 5.14
N GLY A 122 -3.00 5.91 6.19
CA GLY A 122 -3.54 4.94 7.14
C GLY A 122 -3.42 3.47 6.71
N ALA A 123 -2.93 3.16 5.50
CA ALA A 123 -2.72 1.78 5.05
C ALA A 123 -1.81 0.99 5.99
N PHE A 124 -0.75 1.60 6.47
CA PHE A 124 0.17 0.99 7.44
C PHE A 124 -0.57 0.56 8.72
N ARG A 125 -1.46 1.42 9.25
CA ARG A 125 -2.24 1.09 10.46
C ARG A 125 -3.17 -0.09 10.22
N LEU A 126 -3.80 -0.17 9.04
CA LEU A 126 -4.65 -1.30 8.69
C LEU A 126 -3.86 -2.60 8.53
N VAL A 127 -2.65 -2.53 7.97
CA VAL A 127 -1.82 -3.72 7.70
C VAL A 127 -1.04 -4.15 8.94
N PHE A 128 -0.38 -3.23 9.63
CA PHE A 128 0.60 -3.57 10.68
C PHE A 128 0.17 -3.28 12.12
N GLU A 129 -0.84 -2.42 12.34
CA GLU A 129 -1.34 -2.05 13.67
C GLU A 129 -2.76 -2.59 13.94
N THR A 130 -3.18 -3.63 13.22
CA THR A 130 -4.53 -4.16 13.33
C THR A 130 -4.80 -4.88 14.65
N ASP A 131 -5.97 -4.61 15.22
CA ASP A 131 -6.51 -5.35 16.37
C ASP A 131 -6.93 -6.79 16.01
N LEU A 132 -6.96 -7.11 14.70
CA LEU A 132 -7.39 -8.40 14.17
C LEU A 132 -6.25 -9.40 13.95
N ARG A 133 -5.06 -9.20 14.53
CA ARG A 133 -3.91 -10.13 14.36
C ARG A 133 -4.22 -11.56 14.77
N ASN A 134 -5.19 -11.76 15.65
CA ASN A 134 -5.63 -13.09 16.08
C ASN A 134 -6.65 -13.74 15.16
N ASP A 135 -7.26 -12.98 14.22
CA ASP A 135 -8.11 -13.56 13.19
C ASP A 135 -7.26 -14.37 12.21
N PRO A 136 -7.60 -15.66 11.96
CA PRO A 136 -6.80 -16.52 11.08
C PRO A 136 -6.64 -15.96 9.67
N GLN A 137 -7.72 -15.38 9.10
CA GLN A 137 -7.69 -14.86 7.72
C GLN A 137 -6.81 -13.61 7.62
N VAL A 138 -6.82 -12.75 8.63
CA VAL A 138 -5.96 -11.55 8.70
C VAL A 138 -4.50 -11.96 8.89
N ARG A 139 -4.24 -12.86 9.85
CA ARG A 139 -2.89 -13.37 10.12
C ARG A 139 -2.24 -13.99 8.87
N ASP A 140 -2.99 -14.82 8.13
CA ASP A 140 -2.48 -15.49 6.94
C ASP A 140 -2.13 -14.50 5.83
N ARG A 141 -2.92 -13.42 5.66
CA ARG A 141 -2.63 -12.33 4.72
C ARG A 141 -1.40 -11.53 5.13
N LEU A 142 -1.28 -11.17 6.41
CA LEU A 142 -0.10 -10.46 6.92
C LEU A 142 1.17 -11.28 6.72
N ALA A 143 1.12 -12.59 7.01
CA ALA A 143 2.24 -13.49 6.75
C ALA A 143 2.57 -13.60 5.25
N ALA A 144 1.56 -13.54 4.37
CA ALA A 144 1.76 -13.55 2.92
C ALA A 144 2.47 -12.27 2.44
N VAL A 145 2.11 -11.10 2.99
CA VAL A 145 2.77 -9.82 2.65
C VAL A 145 4.26 -9.87 2.96
N SER A 146 4.61 -10.22 4.19
CA SER A 146 6.03 -10.32 4.59
C SER A 146 6.80 -11.27 3.67
N ARG A 147 6.21 -12.42 3.34
CA ARG A 147 6.84 -13.36 2.38
C ARG A 147 7.00 -12.76 0.98
N LEU A 148 6.01 -12.02 0.46
CA LEU A 148 6.08 -11.41 -0.86
C LEU A 148 7.11 -10.28 -0.93
N CYS A 149 7.23 -9.47 0.12
CA CYS A 149 8.29 -8.46 0.22
C CYS A 149 9.68 -9.10 0.28
N MET A 150 9.86 -10.12 1.12
CA MET A 150 11.11 -10.88 1.18
C MET A 150 11.44 -11.52 -0.16
N GLN A 151 10.45 -12.10 -0.87
CA GLN A 151 10.66 -12.69 -2.18
C GLN A 151 11.11 -11.65 -3.22
N ALA A 152 10.50 -10.45 -3.23
CA ALA A 152 10.90 -9.38 -4.16
C ALA A 152 12.36 -8.94 -3.94
N VAL A 153 12.80 -8.86 -2.68
CA VAL A 153 14.20 -8.57 -2.33
C VAL A 153 15.11 -9.74 -2.69
N ALA A 154 14.69 -10.98 -2.40
CA ALA A 154 15.44 -12.19 -2.70
C ALA A 154 15.69 -12.35 -4.19
N ASP A 155 14.69 -12.13 -5.04
CA ASP A 155 14.82 -12.21 -6.51
C ASP A 155 15.88 -11.22 -7.01
N THR A 156 15.93 -10.02 -6.44
CA THR A 156 16.94 -9.01 -6.78
C THR A 156 18.34 -9.43 -6.33
N ILE A 157 18.50 -9.90 -5.08
CA ILE A 157 19.80 -10.36 -4.56
C ILE A 157 20.30 -11.56 -5.37
N ALA A 158 19.43 -12.53 -5.67
CA ALA A 158 19.80 -13.72 -6.43
C ALA A 158 20.29 -13.38 -7.85
N ALA A 159 19.63 -12.42 -8.52
CA ALA A 159 20.02 -11.97 -9.85
C ALA A 159 21.40 -11.32 -9.88
N ASP A 160 21.79 -10.64 -8.81
CA ASP A 160 23.00 -9.81 -8.78
C ASP A 160 24.20 -10.49 -8.13
N THR A 161 24.00 -11.49 -7.25
CA THR A 161 25.09 -12.04 -6.43
C THR A 161 25.49 -13.48 -6.76
N GLY A 162 24.62 -14.24 -7.42
CA GLY A 162 24.84 -15.68 -7.64
C GLY A 162 24.96 -16.52 -6.37
N LEU A 163 24.54 -15.98 -5.20
CA LEU A 163 24.57 -16.69 -3.94
C LEU A 163 23.62 -17.89 -3.93
N PRO A 164 23.92 -18.95 -3.16
CA PRO A 164 22.99 -20.05 -2.90
C PRO A 164 21.67 -19.54 -2.32
N ARG A 165 20.57 -20.24 -2.66
CA ARG A 165 19.21 -19.83 -2.31
C ARG A 165 18.98 -19.58 -0.82
N ASP A 166 19.52 -20.43 0.03
CA ASP A 166 19.45 -20.31 1.49
C ASP A 166 20.13 -19.05 2.03
N GLN A 167 21.26 -18.67 1.40
CA GLN A 167 21.96 -17.42 1.74
C GLN A 167 21.20 -16.19 1.25
N VAL A 168 20.61 -16.22 0.07
CA VAL A 168 19.72 -15.16 -0.45
C VAL A 168 18.52 -14.99 0.46
N GLU A 169 17.91 -16.09 0.91
CA GLU A 169 16.74 -16.06 1.78
C GLU A 169 17.03 -15.38 3.11
N ILE A 170 18.11 -15.74 3.80
CA ILE A 170 18.47 -15.07 5.09
C ILE A 170 18.80 -13.58 4.90
N LEU A 171 19.45 -13.20 3.81
CA LEU A 171 19.72 -11.80 3.51
C LEU A 171 18.44 -11.02 3.22
N SER A 172 17.52 -11.58 2.45
CA SER A 172 16.24 -10.93 2.17
C SER A 172 15.41 -10.71 3.44
N VAL A 173 15.40 -11.68 4.36
CA VAL A 173 14.78 -11.56 5.68
C VAL A 173 15.41 -10.41 6.48
N ALA A 174 16.74 -10.34 6.52
CA ALA A 174 17.47 -9.33 7.28
C ALA A 174 17.22 -7.92 6.73
N VAL A 175 17.30 -7.73 5.40
CA VAL A 175 17.08 -6.43 4.73
C VAL A 175 15.64 -5.97 4.91
N THR A 176 14.68 -6.84 4.62
CA THR A 176 13.24 -6.52 4.73
C THR A 176 12.86 -6.23 6.18
N GLY A 177 13.29 -7.08 7.11
CA GLY A 177 13.00 -6.90 8.54
C GLY A 177 13.62 -5.63 9.11
N THR A 178 14.86 -5.30 8.73
CA THR A 178 15.50 -4.04 9.15
C THR A 178 14.69 -2.83 8.66
N SER A 179 14.29 -2.80 7.40
CA SER A 179 13.53 -1.70 6.81
C SER A 179 12.15 -1.58 7.45
N GLU A 180 11.42 -2.69 7.62
CA GLU A 180 10.09 -2.72 8.23
C GLU A 180 10.10 -2.24 9.68
N VAL A 181 10.99 -2.81 10.50
CA VAL A 181 11.07 -2.47 11.93
C VAL A 181 11.53 -1.03 12.14
N ALA A 182 12.51 -0.58 11.36
CA ALA A 182 13.01 0.79 11.44
C ALA A 182 11.97 1.82 11.00
N ALA A 183 11.25 1.58 9.91
CA ALA A 183 10.20 2.46 9.43
C ALA A 183 9.04 2.57 10.43
N ARG A 184 8.66 1.45 11.06
CA ARG A 184 7.64 1.43 12.12
C ARG A 184 8.09 2.24 13.34
N TRP A 185 9.29 1.99 13.82
CA TRP A 185 9.85 2.74 14.95
C TRP A 185 9.93 4.24 14.64
N TRP A 186 10.36 4.60 13.43
CA TRP A 186 10.44 5.99 12.99
C TRP A 186 9.05 6.66 13.00
N LEU A 187 7.99 5.99 12.57
CA LEU A 187 6.63 6.57 12.56
C LEU A 187 6.19 7.03 13.94
N GLU A 188 6.57 6.30 15.00
CA GLU A 188 6.30 6.67 16.39
C GLU A 188 7.14 7.85 16.88
N LYS A 189 8.25 8.15 16.19
CA LYS A 189 9.27 9.13 16.59
C LYS A 189 9.54 10.19 15.53
N LYS A 190 8.62 10.36 14.57
CA LYS A 190 8.81 11.29 13.45
C LYS A 190 9.01 12.76 13.85
N ASP A 191 8.58 13.15 15.06
CA ASP A 191 8.83 14.46 15.62
C ASP A 191 10.26 14.64 16.17
N VAL A 192 11.00 13.53 16.32
CA VAL A 192 12.37 13.50 16.88
C VAL A 192 13.43 13.30 15.80
N LEU A 193 13.11 12.50 14.78
CA LEU A 193 14.03 12.14 13.70
C LEU A 193 13.37 12.39 12.34
N ASP A 194 14.00 13.21 11.51
CA ASP A 194 13.55 13.46 10.15
C ASP A 194 13.56 12.20 9.29
N LYS A 195 12.59 12.09 8.36
CA LYS A 195 12.44 10.92 7.47
C LYS A 195 13.66 10.66 6.62
N ALA A 196 14.24 11.73 6.04
CA ALA A 196 15.41 11.59 5.18
C ALA A 196 16.63 11.12 5.97
N ASP A 197 16.78 11.54 7.23
CA ASP A 197 17.84 11.09 8.12
C ASP A 197 17.68 9.62 8.49
N ALA A 198 16.47 9.20 8.83
CA ALA A 198 16.15 7.80 9.11
C ALA A 198 16.46 6.91 7.91
N ILE A 199 16.02 7.29 6.71
CA ILE A 199 16.29 6.57 5.46
C ILE A 199 17.79 6.45 5.23
N ARG A 200 18.58 7.54 5.36
CA ARG A 200 20.05 7.52 5.16
C ARG A 200 20.75 6.58 6.14
N LEU A 201 20.32 6.53 7.40
CA LEU A 201 20.90 5.63 8.40
C LEU A 201 20.64 4.17 8.06
N ILE A 202 19.41 3.82 7.68
CA ILE A 202 19.03 2.45 7.34
C ILE A 202 19.66 2.02 6.01
N GLU A 203 19.64 2.87 4.98
CA GLU A 203 20.36 2.63 3.72
C GLU A 203 21.85 2.35 4.01
N GLY A 204 22.50 3.22 4.79
CA GLY A 204 23.91 3.05 5.12
C GLY A 204 24.22 1.76 5.88
N LEU A 205 23.34 1.36 6.79
CA LEU A 205 23.47 0.09 7.51
C LEU A 205 23.33 -1.11 6.58
N VAL A 206 22.27 -1.13 5.77
CA VAL A 206 21.99 -2.23 4.85
C VAL A 206 23.05 -2.33 3.76
N TRP A 207 23.41 -1.21 3.12
CA TRP A 207 24.39 -1.18 2.04
C TRP A 207 25.78 -1.60 2.49
N ARG A 208 26.28 -1.07 3.60
CA ARG A 208 27.63 -1.42 4.11
C ARG A 208 27.70 -2.90 4.49
N GLY A 209 26.63 -3.49 4.96
CA GLY A 209 26.57 -4.92 5.21
C GLY A 209 26.53 -5.76 3.93
N ILE A 210 25.86 -5.30 2.86
CA ILE A 210 25.67 -6.03 1.59
C ILE A 210 26.88 -5.87 0.66
N SER A 211 27.59 -4.74 0.67
CA SER A 211 28.68 -4.42 -0.26
C SER A 211 29.88 -5.40 -0.22
N ASN A 212 29.93 -6.26 0.78
CA ASN A 212 30.99 -7.28 0.91
C ASN A 212 30.65 -8.63 0.26
N PHE A 213 29.44 -8.79 -0.33
CA PHE A 213 29.07 -10.03 -1.01
C PHE A 213 29.50 -10.00 -2.49
N PRO A 214 29.91 -11.14 -3.07
CA PRO A 214 30.36 -11.19 -4.45
C PRO A 214 29.22 -10.88 -5.41
N LEU A 215 29.50 -10.09 -6.46
CA LEU A 215 28.58 -9.81 -7.55
C LEU A 215 28.78 -10.83 -8.67
N VAL A 216 27.71 -11.21 -9.37
CA VAL A 216 27.80 -12.05 -10.57
C VAL A 216 28.58 -11.29 -11.65
N GLY A 217 29.73 -11.83 -12.08
CA GLY A 217 30.59 -11.24 -13.12
C GLY A 217 31.58 -10.20 -12.61
N GLY A 218 31.71 -9.99 -11.32
CA GLY A 218 32.78 -9.20 -10.72
C GLY A 218 34.09 -10.00 -10.76
N ASP A 219 35.09 -9.46 -11.44
CA ASP A 219 36.46 -10.01 -11.44
C ASP A 219 37.00 -9.93 -10.00
N ASP A 220 37.47 -11.07 -9.49
CA ASP A 220 37.98 -11.26 -8.12
C ASP A 220 39.37 -10.59 -7.99
N THR A 221 39.43 -9.28 -8.25
CA THR A 221 40.65 -8.48 -8.08
C THR A 221 40.45 -7.43 -6.98
N ARG A 222 40.60 -7.87 -5.73
CA ARG A 222 41.06 -7.05 -4.62
C ARG A 222 41.81 -7.90 -3.61
#